data_69c1f7a8394e933551e1bff6f919ef91
#
_entry.id   69c1f7a8394e933551e1bff6f919ef91
#
_cell.length_a   1.000
_cell.length_b   1.000
_cell.length_c   1.000
_cell.angle_alpha   90.00
_cell.angle_beta   90.00
_cell.angle_gamma   90.00
#
_symmetry.space_group_name_H-M   'P 1'
#
loop_
_entity.id
_entity.type
_entity.pdbx_description
1 polymer ?
#
loop_
_entity_poly.entity_id
_entity_poly.type
_entity_poly.pdbx_seq_one_letter_code
_entity_poly.pdbx_strand_id
1 'polypeptide(L)'
;MIVGVPKEIKNNENRVGVVPAGVQMLVQNGHQVMVQSGCGVGSGFEDGQYEKAGAKVLADAGQVWAAEMVIKVKEPLESEYKYFREDLILFTYLHLAAAPKLTEAMLQGGLTAIGYETMVGKKGDLPLLTPMSVIAGRLSVQIGAQFLEKPYGGKGILLSGVPGVANGKVVIIGGGVAGRNALQIALGLGAHCTILDVRPEILTEIENLYGNAVITLLSNEWNIAHAIKDADVVIGAVLIPGRKAPTLVTEEMVKSMQPGSVIVDIAVDQGGIFETEDRTTTHDNPVYEKYGVLHYAVPNMPGAVA
;
A
#
# COMPACT_ATOMS: atom_id res chain seq x y z
N MET A 1 -2.95 5.81 30.49
CA MET A 1 -3.66 6.73 29.57
C MET A 1 -4.92 6.07 29.03
N ILE A 2 -5.85 6.86 28.53
CA ILE A 2 -7.05 6.39 27.83
C ILE A 2 -6.76 6.36 26.33
N VAL A 3 -6.96 5.20 25.70
CA VAL A 3 -6.73 4.98 24.26
C VAL A 3 -8.08 4.78 23.58
N GLY A 4 -8.37 5.53 22.53
CA GLY A 4 -9.57 5.44 21.71
C GLY A 4 -9.27 4.79 20.35
N VAL A 5 -10.12 3.86 19.94
CA VAL A 5 -10.06 3.23 18.61
C VAL A 5 -11.38 3.45 17.90
N PRO A 6 -11.54 4.52 17.13
CA PRO A 6 -12.75 4.78 16.37
C PRO A 6 -12.87 3.81 15.18
N LYS A 7 -14.08 3.68 14.67
CA LYS A 7 -14.36 2.99 13.41
C LYS A 7 -13.83 3.83 12.25
N GLU A 8 -13.17 3.18 11.30
CA GLU A 8 -12.79 3.83 10.04
C GLU A 8 -14.02 4.16 9.21
N ILE A 9 -14.04 5.38 8.66
CA ILE A 9 -15.17 5.90 7.89
C ILE A 9 -14.82 6.21 6.44
N LYS A 10 -13.56 5.99 6.04
CA LYS A 10 -13.12 6.13 4.65
C LYS A 10 -13.72 4.99 3.82
N ASN A 11 -14.17 5.31 2.62
CA ASN A 11 -14.74 4.30 1.72
C ASN A 11 -13.75 3.15 1.47
N ASN A 12 -14.25 1.92 1.52
CA ASN A 12 -13.45 0.68 1.36
C ASN A 12 -12.32 0.50 2.38
N GLU A 13 -12.34 1.19 3.54
CA GLU A 13 -11.41 0.94 4.63
C GLU A 13 -12.03 -0.04 5.64
N ASN A 14 -11.58 -1.28 5.59
CA ASN A 14 -12.06 -2.38 6.43
C ASN A 14 -11.11 -2.74 7.57
N ARG A 15 -9.92 -2.14 7.61
CA ARG A 15 -8.94 -2.36 8.66
C ARG A 15 -9.34 -1.63 9.94
N VAL A 16 -8.75 -2.04 11.06
CA VAL A 16 -8.92 -1.39 12.38
C VAL A 16 -7.55 -1.04 12.96
N GLY A 17 -7.45 0.09 13.67
CA GLY A 17 -6.18 0.57 14.24
C GLY A 17 -5.59 -0.36 15.29
N VAL A 18 -6.43 -1.05 16.07
CA VAL A 18 -6.00 -2.00 17.11
C VAL A 18 -6.93 -3.21 17.11
N VAL A 19 -6.37 -4.40 16.95
CA VAL A 19 -7.08 -5.69 17.05
C VAL A 19 -7.26 -6.10 18.53
N PRO A 20 -8.17 -7.05 18.87
CA PRO A 20 -8.38 -7.49 20.26
C PRO A 20 -7.13 -7.89 21.02
N ALA A 21 -6.18 -8.56 20.35
CA ALA A 21 -4.89 -8.91 20.96
C ALA A 21 -4.06 -7.67 21.35
N GLY A 22 -4.08 -6.61 20.52
CA GLY A 22 -3.44 -5.34 20.84
C GLY A 22 -4.12 -4.63 22.01
N VAL A 23 -5.45 -4.67 22.07
CA VAL A 23 -6.22 -4.17 23.23
C VAL A 23 -5.80 -4.87 24.51
N GLN A 24 -5.71 -6.20 24.50
CA GLN A 24 -5.28 -6.97 25.67
C GLN A 24 -3.89 -6.53 26.16
N MET A 25 -2.96 -6.32 25.24
CA MET A 25 -1.62 -5.83 25.60
C MET A 25 -1.65 -4.42 26.22
N LEU A 26 -2.45 -3.51 25.66
CA LEU A 26 -2.61 -2.16 26.22
C LEU A 26 -3.20 -2.20 27.63
N VAL A 27 -4.24 -3.00 27.86
CA VAL A 27 -4.88 -3.16 29.17
C VAL A 27 -3.91 -3.78 30.19
N GLN A 28 -3.15 -4.79 29.81
CA GLN A 28 -2.10 -5.40 30.66
C GLN A 28 -1.01 -4.41 31.05
N ASN A 29 -0.75 -3.41 30.23
CA ASN A 29 0.20 -2.33 30.53
C ASN A 29 -0.46 -1.14 31.26
N GLY A 30 -1.67 -1.31 31.79
CA GLY A 30 -2.34 -0.31 32.63
C GLY A 30 -3.06 0.80 31.88
N HIS A 31 -3.31 0.64 30.59
CA HIS A 31 -4.11 1.58 29.79
C HIS A 31 -5.59 1.22 29.83
N GLN A 32 -6.47 2.20 29.74
CA GLN A 32 -7.89 2.01 29.47
C GLN A 32 -8.11 2.12 27.98
N VAL A 33 -8.84 1.18 27.38
CA VAL A 33 -9.12 1.18 25.94
C VAL A 33 -10.62 1.32 25.69
N MET A 34 -10.97 2.30 24.86
CA MET A 34 -12.34 2.52 24.37
C MET A 34 -12.35 2.23 22.87
N VAL A 35 -13.26 1.40 22.41
CA VAL A 35 -13.42 1.10 20.99
C VAL A 35 -14.81 1.49 20.52
N GLN A 36 -14.93 1.99 19.31
CA GLN A 36 -16.24 2.24 18.73
C GLN A 36 -16.88 0.92 18.28
N SER A 37 -18.16 0.73 18.60
CA SER A 37 -18.91 -0.45 18.17
C SER A 37 -18.81 -0.68 16.66
N GLY A 38 -18.54 -1.92 16.27
CA GLY A 38 -18.36 -2.33 14.87
C GLY A 38 -17.07 -1.86 14.23
N CYS A 39 -16.08 -1.34 14.97
CA CYS A 39 -14.81 -0.88 14.40
C CYS A 39 -13.97 -2.01 13.80
N GLY A 40 -14.07 -3.23 14.33
CA GLY A 40 -13.30 -4.40 13.90
C GLY A 40 -14.02 -5.33 12.93
N VAL A 41 -15.31 -5.10 12.66
CA VAL A 41 -16.13 -6.04 11.87
C VAL A 41 -15.58 -6.26 10.48
N GLY A 42 -15.08 -5.21 9.80
CA GLY A 42 -14.45 -5.31 8.49
C GLY A 42 -13.18 -6.18 8.49
N SER A 43 -12.51 -6.31 9.63
CA SER A 43 -11.34 -7.18 9.84
C SER A 43 -11.69 -8.52 10.52
N GLY A 44 -12.99 -8.87 10.64
CA GLY A 44 -13.45 -10.12 11.22
C GLY A 44 -13.47 -10.14 12.75
N PHE A 45 -13.45 -8.99 13.44
CA PHE A 45 -13.49 -8.89 14.89
C PHE A 45 -14.81 -8.24 15.36
N GLU A 46 -15.59 -9.02 16.09
CA GLU A 46 -16.84 -8.57 16.69
C GLU A 46 -16.61 -7.83 18.03
N ASP A 47 -17.57 -6.98 18.43
CA ASP A 47 -17.49 -6.18 19.65
C ASP A 47 -17.21 -7.01 20.91
N GLY A 48 -17.82 -8.19 21.04
CA GLY A 48 -17.60 -9.11 22.16
C GLY A 48 -16.16 -9.62 22.30
N GLN A 49 -15.35 -9.60 21.21
CA GLN A 49 -13.93 -9.95 21.29
C GLN A 49 -13.12 -8.80 21.92
N TYR A 50 -13.50 -7.56 21.64
CA TYR A 50 -12.90 -6.38 22.25
C TYR A 50 -13.25 -6.27 23.74
N GLU A 51 -14.50 -6.56 24.11
CA GLU A 51 -14.94 -6.60 25.53
C GLU A 51 -14.16 -7.67 26.30
N LYS A 52 -14.01 -8.87 25.76
CA LYS A 52 -13.20 -9.95 26.35
C LYS A 52 -11.72 -9.57 26.50
N ALA A 53 -11.20 -8.75 25.62
CA ALA A 53 -9.84 -8.22 25.68
C ALA A 53 -9.66 -7.09 26.72
N GLY A 54 -10.78 -6.60 27.32
CA GLY A 54 -10.80 -5.58 28.36
C GLY A 54 -11.08 -4.16 27.85
N ALA A 55 -11.52 -3.99 26.61
CA ALA A 55 -11.97 -2.70 26.11
C ALA A 55 -13.40 -2.37 26.56
N LYS A 56 -13.70 -1.08 26.65
CA LYS A 56 -15.06 -0.56 26.73
C LYS A 56 -15.57 -0.27 25.32
N VAL A 57 -16.62 -0.97 24.90
CA VAL A 57 -17.26 -0.74 23.60
C VAL A 57 -18.27 0.41 23.74
N LEU A 58 -18.23 1.38 22.83
CA LEU A 58 -19.07 2.58 22.83
C LEU A 58 -19.68 2.79 21.45
N ALA A 59 -20.96 3.16 21.41
CA ALA A 59 -21.67 3.43 20.15
C ALA A 59 -21.29 4.80 19.56
N ASP A 60 -21.07 5.80 20.41
CA ASP A 60 -20.78 7.18 20.00
C ASP A 60 -19.29 7.39 19.72
N ALA A 61 -18.98 7.79 18.49
CA ALA A 61 -17.63 8.15 18.08
C ALA A 61 -17.02 9.28 18.93
N GLY A 62 -17.83 10.30 19.30
CA GLY A 62 -17.36 11.42 20.11
C GLY A 62 -16.80 11.00 21.44
N GLN A 63 -17.39 9.99 22.10
CA GLN A 63 -16.88 9.43 23.35
C GLN A 63 -15.55 8.71 23.16
N VAL A 64 -15.34 8.06 22.02
CA VAL A 64 -14.07 7.39 21.70
C VAL A 64 -12.98 8.42 21.37
N TRP A 65 -13.33 9.48 20.63
CA TRP A 65 -12.42 10.58 20.32
C TRP A 65 -12.08 11.45 21.54
N ALA A 66 -12.84 11.35 22.64
CA ALA A 66 -12.51 12.03 23.89
C ALA A 66 -11.32 11.39 24.64
N ALA A 67 -10.77 10.27 24.16
CA ALA A 67 -9.58 9.62 24.71
C ALA A 67 -8.32 10.53 24.61
N GLU A 68 -7.34 10.29 25.47
CA GLU A 68 -6.04 11.00 25.47
C GLU A 68 -5.24 10.70 24.19
N MET A 69 -5.31 9.45 23.70
CA MET A 69 -4.72 9.03 22.43
C MET A 69 -5.77 8.36 21.56
N VAL A 70 -5.84 8.75 20.30
CA VAL A 70 -6.66 8.08 19.28
C VAL A 70 -5.76 7.37 18.30
N ILE A 71 -6.02 6.07 18.12
CA ILE A 71 -5.31 5.20 17.18
C ILE A 71 -6.24 4.85 16.03
N LYS A 72 -5.85 5.22 14.81
CA LYS A 72 -6.57 4.95 13.56
C LYS A 72 -5.67 4.24 12.57
N VAL A 73 -6.24 3.82 11.46
CA VAL A 73 -5.49 3.36 10.28
C VAL A 73 -5.26 4.52 9.33
N LYS A 74 -6.33 5.22 8.94
CA LYS A 74 -6.26 6.28 7.91
C LYS A 74 -6.40 7.67 8.53
N GLU A 75 -5.91 8.63 7.76
CA GLU A 75 -6.05 10.05 8.06
C GLU A 75 -7.50 10.41 8.38
N PRO A 76 -7.73 11.31 9.36
CA PRO A 76 -9.07 11.80 9.65
C PRO A 76 -9.72 12.51 8.46
N LEU A 77 -11.02 12.30 8.26
CA LEU A 77 -11.84 13.02 7.30
C LEU A 77 -12.43 14.30 7.90
N GLU A 78 -12.92 15.23 7.09
CA GLU A 78 -13.46 16.54 7.52
C GLU A 78 -14.52 16.41 8.64
N SER A 79 -15.33 15.35 8.62
CA SER A 79 -16.34 15.08 9.65
C SER A 79 -15.74 14.75 11.04
N GLU A 80 -14.46 14.39 11.10
CA GLU A 80 -13.72 14.05 12.32
C GLU A 80 -12.93 15.25 12.87
N TYR A 81 -12.71 16.33 12.10
CA TYR A 81 -11.91 17.50 12.52
C TYR A 81 -12.49 18.20 13.76
N LYS A 82 -13.80 18.10 13.98
CA LYS A 82 -14.48 18.62 15.18
C LYS A 82 -14.00 18.02 16.50
N TYR A 83 -13.28 16.91 16.47
CA TYR A 83 -12.73 16.24 17.63
C TYR A 83 -11.29 16.66 17.95
N PHE A 84 -10.67 17.48 17.09
CA PHE A 84 -9.30 17.94 17.29
C PHE A 84 -9.23 18.92 18.47
N ARG A 85 -8.21 18.76 19.32
CA ARG A 85 -7.97 19.58 20.52
C ARG A 85 -6.51 19.46 20.96
N GLU A 86 -6.01 20.41 21.73
CA GLU A 86 -4.60 20.53 22.14
C GLU A 86 -4.05 19.31 22.91
N ASP A 87 -4.88 18.66 23.72
CA ASP A 87 -4.49 17.50 24.54
C ASP A 87 -4.66 16.15 23.84
N LEU A 88 -5.05 16.14 22.56
CA LEU A 88 -5.21 14.92 21.78
C LEU A 88 -3.87 14.46 21.20
N ILE A 89 -3.54 13.19 21.40
CA ILE A 89 -2.49 12.50 20.62
C ILE A 89 -3.20 11.68 19.52
N LEU A 90 -2.92 12.01 18.27
CA LEU A 90 -3.43 11.26 17.11
C LEU A 90 -2.32 10.40 16.52
N PHE A 91 -2.52 9.09 16.45
CA PHE A 91 -1.57 8.12 15.96
C PHE A 91 -2.16 7.32 14.79
N THR A 92 -1.71 7.59 13.56
CA THR A 92 -2.31 7.06 12.32
C THR A 92 -1.40 7.32 11.11
N TYR A 93 -1.74 6.78 9.92
CA TYR A 93 -1.19 7.30 8.65
C TYR A 93 -1.80 8.67 8.36
N LEU A 94 -0.99 9.64 8.00
CA LEU A 94 -1.41 11.03 7.83
C LEU A 94 -1.35 11.53 6.38
N HIS A 95 -0.33 11.13 5.63
CA HIS A 95 -0.11 11.54 4.23
C HIS A 95 -0.21 13.07 4.01
N LEU A 96 0.33 13.88 4.92
CA LEU A 96 0.11 15.34 4.98
C LEU A 96 0.52 16.08 3.71
N ALA A 97 1.53 15.59 2.99
CA ALA A 97 1.96 16.21 1.72
C ALA A 97 0.84 16.29 0.66
N ALA A 98 -0.12 15.34 0.72
CA ALA A 98 -1.28 15.30 -0.17
C ALA A 98 -2.58 15.86 0.47
N ALA A 99 -2.53 16.29 1.74
CA ALA A 99 -3.70 16.67 2.54
C ALA A 99 -3.56 18.05 3.21
N PRO A 100 -3.48 19.16 2.45
CA PRO A 100 -3.28 20.50 3.00
C PRO A 100 -4.41 20.94 3.96
N LYS A 101 -5.68 20.61 3.66
CA LYS A 101 -6.81 20.92 4.54
C LYS A 101 -6.73 20.22 5.89
N LEU A 102 -6.32 18.94 5.90
CA LEU A 102 -6.09 18.19 7.12
C LEU A 102 -4.95 18.83 7.94
N THR A 103 -3.85 19.18 7.28
CA THR A 103 -2.71 19.84 7.91
C THR A 103 -3.13 21.13 8.61
N GLU A 104 -3.91 21.96 7.93
CA GLU A 104 -4.45 23.22 8.49
C GLU A 104 -5.38 22.95 9.69
N ALA A 105 -6.32 22.01 9.57
CA ALA A 105 -7.22 21.64 10.66
C ALA A 105 -6.47 21.13 11.90
N MET A 106 -5.41 20.34 11.68
CA MET A 106 -4.57 19.84 12.79
C MET A 106 -3.78 20.96 13.47
N LEU A 107 -3.25 21.92 12.70
CA LEU A 107 -2.58 23.11 13.24
C LEU A 107 -3.56 23.98 14.06
N GLN A 108 -4.78 24.19 13.57
CA GLN A 108 -5.82 24.92 14.28
C GLN A 108 -6.28 24.20 15.56
N GLY A 109 -6.36 22.86 15.52
CA GLY A 109 -6.70 22.03 16.68
C GLY A 109 -5.60 21.90 17.72
N GLY A 110 -4.35 22.22 17.38
CA GLY A 110 -3.20 22.20 18.30
C GLY A 110 -2.82 20.81 18.80
N LEU A 111 -3.31 19.72 18.18
CA LEU A 111 -3.08 18.35 18.62
C LEU A 111 -1.63 17.87 18.37
N THR A 112 -1.23 16.84 19.11
CA THR A 112 0.01 16.11 18.82
C THR A 112 -0.27 14.99 17.83
N ALA A 113 0.26 15.09 16.61
CA ALA A 113 0.07 14.09 15.58
C ALA A 113 1.33 13.28 15.32
N ILE A 114 1.21 11.96 15.29
CA ILE A 114 2.29 11.01 15.04
C ILE A 114 1.92 10.18 13.81
N GLY A 115 2.64 10.40 12.70
CA GLY A 115 2.44 9.66 11.46
C GLY A 115 3.16 8.31 11.47
N TYR A 116 2.45 7.23 11.17
CA TYR A 116 3.04 5.89 11.06
C TYR A 116 4.15 5.85 10.00
N GLU A 117 3.94 6.53 8.89
CA GLU A 117 4.83 6.54 7.73
C GLU A 117 6.17 7.25 7.98
N THR A 118 6.27 8.03 9.05
CA THR A 118 7.50 8.78 9.39
C THR A 118 8.21 8.24 10.63
N MET A 119 7.66 7.22 11.28
CA MET A 119 8.32 6.60 12.43
C MET A 119 9.54 5.79 12.01
N VAL A 120 10.71 6.20 12.51
CA VAL A 120 11.99 5.56 12.21
C VAL A 120 12.35 4.58 13.32
N GLY A 121 12.62 3.33 12.93
CA GLY A 121 13.12 2.30 13.84
C GLY A 121 14.62 2.47 14.17
N LYS A 122 15.11 1.66 15.10
CA LYS A 122 16.52 1.72 15.57
C LYS A 122 17.55 1.50 14.47
N LYS A 123 17.17 0.84 13.37
CA LYS A 123 18.02 0.54 12.22
C LYS A 123 17.84 1.53 11.05
N GLY A 124 17.08 2.63 11.26
CA GLY A 124 16.73 3.58 10.20
C GLY A 124 15.63 3.07 9.26
N ASP A 125 15.00 1.96 9.58
CA ASP A 125 13.85 1.39 8.89
C ASP A 125 12.55 2.13 9.26
N LEU A 126 11.47 1.85 8.52
CA LEU A 126 10.14 2.39 8.76
C LEU A 126 9.19 1.25 9.21
N PRO A 127 9.25 0.84 10.49
CA PRO A 127 8.63 -0.40 10.97
C PRO A 127 7.10 -0.41 10.83
N LEU A 128 6.44 0.75 10.89
CA LEU A 128 4.99 0.84 10.73
C LEU A 128 4.54 0.98 9.27
N LEU A 129 5.44 1.41 8.36
CA LEU A 129 5.16 1.45 6.92
C LEU A 129 5.48 0.11 6.23
N THR A 130 6.48 -0.61 6.72
CA THR A 130 6.93 -1.89 6.15
C THR A 130 5.80 -2.89 5.92
N PRO A 131 4.86 -3.15 6.85
CA PRO A 131 3.76 -4.10 6.62
C PRO A 131 2.90 -3.72 5.42
N MET A 132 2.62 -2.43 5.23
CA MET A 132 1.84 -1.95 4.08
C MET A 132 2.58 -2.14 2.77
N SER A 133 3.89 -1.90 2.75
CA SER A 133 4.73 -2.17 1.58
C SER A 133 4.80 -3.66 1.24
N VAL A 134 4.82 -4.55 2.24
CA VAL A 134 4.75 -6.01 2.06
C VAL A 134 3.43 -6.40 1.40
N ILE A 135 2.31 -5.92 1.93
CA ILE A 135 0.96 -6.21 1.39
C ILE A 135 0.85 -5.67 -0.04
N ALA A 136 1.22 -4.42 -0.27
CA ALA A 136 1.16 -3.80 -1.61
C ALA A 136 1.97 -4.58 -2.64
N GLY A 137 3.21 -4.96 -2.30
CA GLY A 137 4.06 -5.76 -3.18
C GLY A 137 3.44 -7.10 -3.55
N ARG A 138 2.91 -7.82 -2.57
CA ARG A 138 2.26 -9.13 -2.81
C ARG A 138 0.97 -8.98 -3.63
N LEU A 139 0.15 -8.01 -3.26
CA LEU A 139 -1.13 -7.75 -3.91
C LEU A 139 -0.95 -7.28 -5.36
N SER A 140 0.11 -6.53 -5.68
CA SER A 140 0.37 -6.04 -7.05
C SER A 140 0.46 -7.15 -8.08
N VAL A 141 1.02 -8.31 -7.70
CA VAL A 141 1.13 -9.47 -8.59
C VAL A 141 -0.22 -10.17 -8.78
N GLN A 142 -1.03 -10.29 -7.71
CA GLN A 142 -2.37 -10.86 -7.81
C GLN A 142 -3.25 -10.02 -8.74
N ILE A 143 -3.19 -8.69 -8.59
CA ILE A 143 -3.89 -7.73 -9.46
C ILE A 143 -3.38 -7.83 -10.89
N GLY A 144 -2.06 -7.80 -11.09
CA GLY A 144 -1.46 -7.96 -12.41
C GLY A 144 -1.92 -9.24 -13.11
N ALA A 145 -1.94 -10.37 -12.38
CA ALA A 145 -2.41 -11.66 -12.91
C ALA A 145 -3.90 -11.63 -13.27
N GLN A 146 -4.74 -11.04 -12.41
CA GLN A 146 -6.18 -10.91 -12.67
C GLN A 146 -6.47 -10.08 -13.92
N PHE A 147 -5.83 -8.91 -14.05
CA PHE A 147 -6.06 -8.02 -15.18
C PHE A 147 -5.40 -8.48 -16.48
N LEU A 148 -4.54 -9.51 -16.45
CA LEU A 148 -4.10 -10.20 -17.68
C LEU A 148 -5.18 -11.08 -18.30
N GLU A 149 -6.24 -11.43 -17.58
CA GLU A 149 -7.34 -12.25 -18.10
C GLU A 149 -8.20 -11.49 -19.12
N LYS A 150 -8.71 -12.18 -20.14
CA LYS A 150 -9.54 -11.58 -21.20
C LYS A 150 -10.79 -10.85 -20.71
N PRO A 151 -11.54 -11.34 -19.69
CA PRO A 151 -12.71 -10.62 -19.18
C PRO A 151 -12.40 -9.24 -18.61
N TYR A 152 -11.14 -8.99 -18.22
CA TYR A 152 -10.69 -7.70 -17.66
C TYR A 152 -9.93 -6.84 -18.68
N GLY A 153 -9.88 -7.24 -19.95
CA GLY A 153 -9.23 -6.48 -21.03
C GLY A 153 -7.76 -6.86 -21.29
N GLY A 154 -7.21 -7.81 -20.52
CA GLY A 154 -5.83 -8.25 -20.66
C GLY A 154 -5.53 -9.12 -21.88
N LYS A 155 -4.26 -9.51 -22.02
CA LYS A 155 -3.78 -10.38 -23.13
C LYS A 155 -4.42 -11.78 -23.14
N GLY A 156 -4.92 -12.29 -22.01
CA GLY A 156 -5.45 -13.64 -21.84
C GLY A 156 -4.34 -14.68 -21.65
N ILE A 157 -3.38 -14.40 -20.82
CA ILE A 157 -2.27 -15.30 -20.47
C ILE A 157 -2.22 -15.57 -18.97
N LEU A 158 -1.62 -16.69 -18.61
CA LEU A 158 -1.30 -17.03 -17.23
C LEU A 158 0.18 -16.72 -16.93
N LEU A 159 0.47 -16.11 -15.78
CA LEU A 159 1.85 -15.89 -15.35
C LEU A 159 2.63 -17.19 -15.21
N SER A 160 1.97 -18.28 -14.78
CA SER A 160 2.59 -19.62 -14.66
C SER A 160 2.82 -20.31 -16.00
N GLY A 161 2.25 -19.82 -17.11
CA GLY A 161 2.15 -20.58 -18.33
C GLY A 161 1.36 -21.87 -18.17
N VAL A 162 1.42 -22.73 -19.17
CA VAL A 162 0.93 -24.12 -19.14
C VAL A 162 1.86 -24.99 -19.99
N PRO A 163 1.85 -26.32 -19.86
CA PRO A 163 2.67 -27.18 -20.74
C PRO A 163 2.50 -26.84 -22.21
N GLY A 164 3.60 -26.47 -22.86
CA GLY A 164 3.61 -26.03 -24.26
C GLY A 164 3.38 -24.52 -24.50
N VAL A 165 3.09 -23.74 -23.46
CA VAL A 165 2.96 -22.27 -23.55
C VAL A 165 3.88 -21.61 -22.54
N ALA A 166 4.63 -20.60 -22.97
CA ALA A 166 5.60 -19.89 -22.13
C ALA A 166 4.93 -19.15 -20.94
N ASN A 167 5.69 -19.01 -19.86
CA ASN A 167 5.29 -18.27 -18.68
C ASN A 167 5.26 -16.77 -18.97
N GLY A 168 4.42 -16.03 -18.25
CA GLY A 168 4.32 -14.58 -18.36
C GLY A 168 5.57 -13.89 -17.81
N LYS A 169 5.82 -12.66 -18.30
CA LYS A 169 6.97 -11.83 -17.96
C LYS A 169 6.55 -10.71 -17.02
N VAL A 170 7.15 -10.67 -15.84
CA VAL A 170 6.91 -9.64 -14.84
C VAL A 170 8.17 -8.78 -14.68
N VAL A 171 8.02 -7.47 -14.88
CA VAL A 171 9.09 -6.49 -14.66
C VAL A 171 8.76 -5.66 -13.44
N ILE A 172 9.71 -5.56 -12.51
CA ILE A 172 9.56 -4.85 -11.25
C ILE A 172 10.57 -3.72 -11.21
N ILE A 173 10.11 -2.47 -11.09
CA ILE A 173 10.95 -1.28 -11.01
C ILE A 173 11.01 -0.83 -9.55
N GLY A 174 12.15 -1.05 -8.90
CA GLY A 174 12.41 -0.81 -7.48
C GLY A 174 12.53 -2.11 -6.67
N GLY A 175 13.72 -2.37 -6.11
CA GLY A 175 14.07 -3.55 -5.30
C GLY A 175 13.90 -3.33 -3.79
N GLY A 176 13.09 -2.34 -3.37
CA GLY A 176 12.75 -2.09 -1.98
C GLY A 176 11.84 -3.16 -1.37
N VAL A 177 11.22 -2.87 -0.21
CA VAL A 177 10.34 -3.82 0.49
C VAL A 177 9.19 -4.29 -0.42
N ALA A 178 8.49 -3.36 -1.08
CA ALA A 178 7.37 -3.70 -1.96
C ALA A 178 7.82 -4.53 -3.16
N GLY A 179 8.89 -4.09 -3.87
CA GLY A 179 9.39 -4.79 -5.05
C GLY A 179 9.89 -6.20 -4.77
N ARG A 180 10.60 -6.42 -3.65
CA ARG A 180 11.05 -7.77 -3.24
C ARG A 180 9.86 -8.69 -2.90
N ASN A 181 8.80 -8.16 -2.29
CA ASN A 181 7.59 -8.93 -2.01
C ASN A 181 6.79 -9.21 -3.28
N ALA A 182 6.76 -8.30 -4.24
CA ALA A 182 6.21 -8.57 -5.58
C ALA A 182 7.02 -9.67 -6.28
N LEU A 183 8.36 -9.56 -6.28
CA LEU A 183 9.24 -10.58 -6.87
C LEU A 183 8.98 -11.97 -6.28
N GLN A 184 8.86 -12.08 -4.96
CA GLN A 184 8.61 -13.35 -4.29
C GLN A 184 7.32 -14.02 -4.78
N ILE A 185 6.24 -13.25 -4.93
CA ILE A 185 4.95 -13.78 -5.39
C ILE A 185 4.99 -14.11 -6.89
N ALA A 186 5.59 -13.25 -7.72
CA ALA A 186 5.72 -13.49 -9.16
C ALA A 186 6.53 -14.77 -9.47
N LEU A 187 7.66 -14.97 -8.76
CA LEU A 187 8.44 -16.21 -8.83
C LEU A 187 7.63 -17.42 -8.33
N GLY A 188 6.88 -17.26 -7.23
CA GLY A 188 6.02 -18.31 -6.69
C GLY A 188 4.91 -18.72 -7.65
N LEU A 189 4.42 -17.83 -8.51
CA LEU A 189 3.50 -18.12 -9.60
C LEU A 189 4.20 -18.70 -10.84
N GLY A 190 5.53 -18.76 -10.85
CA GLY A 190 6.30 -19.30 -11.97
C GLY A 190 6.57 -18.30 -13.10
N ALA A 191 6.37 -17.01 -12.89
CA ALA A 191 6.63 -16.00 -13.91
C ALA A 191 8.13 -15.84 -14.20
N HIS A 192 8.47 -15.41 -15.42
CA HIS A 192 9.81 -14.90 -15.72
C HIS A 192 9.97 -13.48 -15.17
N CYS A 193 10.82 -13.32 -14.17
CA CYS A 193 10.95 -12.07 -13.42
C CYS A 193 12.21 -11.30 -13.78
N THR A 194 12.04 -10.00 -14.01
CA THR A 194 13.13 -9.02 -14.08
C THR A 194 12.90 -7.96 -13.02
N ILE A 195 13.93 -7.63 -12.22
CA ILE A 195 13.86 -6.57 -11.23
C ILE A 195 14.95 -5.53 -11.47
N LEU A 196 14.59 -4.25 -11.33
CA LEU A 196 15.50 -3.13 -11.50
C LEU A 196 15.60 -2.30 -10.22
N ASP A 197 16.81 -1.94 -9.82
CA ASP A 197 17.06 -0.96 -8.74
C ASP A 197 18.29 -0.12 -9.10
N VAL A 198 18.38 1.08 -8.54
CA VAL A 198 19.56 1.97 -8.73
C VAL A 198 20.74 1.55 -7.84
N ARG A 199 20.51 0.72 -6.83
CA ARG A 199 21.50 0.28 -5.84
C ARG A 199 22.02 -1.11 -6.16
N PRO A 200 23.30 -1.25 -6.56
CA PRO A 200 23.90 -2.55 -6.88
C PRO A 200 23.86 -3.55 -5.70
N GLU A 201 23.99 -3.07 -4.48
CA GLU A 201 23.92 -3.91 -3.27
C GLU A 201 22.57 -4.62 -3.11
N ILE A 202 21.48 -3.95 -3.47
CA ILE A 202 20.12 -4.54 -3.46
C ILE A 202 20.01 -5.64 -4.51
N LEU A 203 20.56 -5.40 -5.71
CA LEU A 203 20.57 -6.38 -6.79
C LEU A 203 21.39 -7.62 -6.40
N THR A 204 22.55 -7.41 -5.77
CA THR A 204 23.40 -8.49 -5.25
C THR A 204 22.67 -9.34 -4.18
N GLU A 205 21.97 -8.69 -3.26
CA GLU A 205 21.17 -9.42 -2.25
C GLU A 205 20.07 -10.28 -2.90
N ILE A 206 19.40 -9.74 -3.93
CA ILE A 206 18.35 -10.45 -4.67
C ILE A 206 18.95 -11.63 -5.42
N GLU A 207 20.08 -11.44 -6.11
CA GLU A 207 20.78 -12.51 -6.81
C GLU A 207 21.25 -13.62 -5.86
N ASN A 208 21.76 -13.27 -4.68
CA ASN A 208 22.16 -14.25 -3.65
C ASN A 208 20.98 -15.08 -3.14
N LEU A 209 19.75 -14.52 -3.10
CA LEU A 209 18.55 -15.21 -2.64
C LEU A 209 17.92 -16.11 -3.71
N TYR A 210 17.91 -15.68 -4.96
CA TYR A 210 17.13 -16.32 -6.02
C TYR A 210 17.97 -16.89 -7.17
N GLY A 211 19.28 -16.57 -7.21
CA GLY A 211 20.16 -17.04 -8.27
C GLY A 211 19.64 -16.69 -9.66
N ASN A 212 19.76 -17.63 -10.59
CA ASN A 212 19.34 -17.46 -11.98
C ASN A 212 17.81 -17.48 -12.21
N ALA A 213 17.00 -17.59 -11.15
CA ALA A 213 15.54 -17.52 -11.27
C ALA A 213 15.03 -16.10 -11.55
N VAL A 214 15.87 -15.08 -11.38
CA VAL A 214 15.54 -13.68 -11.58
C VAL A 214 16.64 -12.98 -12.41
N ILE A 215 16.22 -12.08 -13.29
CA ILE A 215 17.13 -11.18 -13.97
C ILE A 215 17.21 -9.88 -13.16
N THR A 216 18.41 -9.50 -12.71
CA THR A 216 18.66 -8.25 -12.02
C THR A 216 19.31 -7.25 -12.96
N LEU A 217 18.78 -6.02 -13.04
CA LEU A 217 19.29 -4.96 -13.89
C LEU A 217 19.47 -3.66 -13.11
N LEU A 218 20.50 -2.90 -13.43
CA LEU A 218 20.65 -1.53 -12.93
C LEU A 218 19.54 -0.66 -13.52
N SER A 219 18.80 0.06 -12.66
CA SER A 219 17.71 0.94 -13.10
C SER A 219 18.26 2.18 -13.79
N ASN A 220 18.06 2.25 -15.09
CA ASN A 220 18.31 3.40 -15.95
C ASN A 220 17.31 3.38 -17.10
N GLU A 221 17.19 4.48 -17.83
CA GLU A 221 16.23 4.66 -18.90
C GLU A 221 16.32 3.55 -19.96
N TRP A 222 17.55 3.20 -20.39
CA TRP A 222 17.76 2.18 -21.41
C TRP A 222 17.30 0.78 -20.95
N ASN A 223 17.69 0.36 -19.74
CA ASN A 223 17.32 -0.94 -19.20
C ASN A 223 15.81 -1.04 -18.93
N ILE A 224 15.19 0.04 -18.44
CA ILE A 224 13.73 0.10 -18.22
C ILE A 224 13.02 -0.07 -19.57
N ALA A 225 13.37 0.74 -20.58
CA ALA A 225 12.74 0.69 -21.90
C ALA A 225 12.81 -0.71 -22.54
N HIS A 226 13.97 -1.38 -22.43
CA HIS A 226 14.15 -2.73 -22.96
C HIS A 226 13.37 -3.79 -22.18
N ALA A 227 13.37 -3.71 -20.85
CA ALA A 227 12.71 -4.70 -20.02
C ALA A 227 11.18 -4.68 -20.17
N ILE A 228 10.57 -3.47 -20.25
CA ILE A 228 9.09 -3.37 -20.27
C ILE A 228 8.48 -3.66 -21.63
N LYS A 229 9.23 -3.55 -22.73
CA LYS A 229 8.74 -3.74 -24.10
C LYS A 229 8.00 -5.08 -24.29
N ASP A 230 8.56 -6.14 -23.73
CA ASP A 230 8.00 -7.49 -23.83
C ASP A 230 7.32 -7.95 -22.53
N ALA A 231 7.17 -7.06 -21.55
CA ALA A 231 6.53 -7.38 -20.28
C ALA A 231 5.02 -7.61 -20.45
N ASP A 232 4.51 -8.53 -19.65
CA ASP A 232 3.07 -8.75 -19.51
C ASP A 232 2.53 -7.95 -18.32
N VAL A 233 3.30 -7.88 -17.23
CA VAL A 233 3.01 -7.05 -16.08
C VAL A 233 4.24 -6.19 -15.74
N VAL A 234 4.03 -4.90 -15.54
CA VAL A 234 5.04 -3.98 -15.02
C VAL A 234 4.58 -3.45 -13.67
N ILE A 235 5.41 -3.62 -12.64
CA ILE A 235 5.10 -3.17 -11.28
C ILE A 235 6.01 -2.01 -10.89
N GLY A 236 5.42 -0.85 -10.62
CA GLY A 236 6.08 0.32 -10.07
C GLY A 236 6.20 0.22 -8.55
N ALA A 237 7.42 0.07 -8.01
CA ALA A 237 7.67 -0.16 -6.59
C ALA A 237 8.75 0.77 -6.01
N VAL A 238 8.82 2.01 -6.51
CA VAL A 238 9.78 3.01 -6.07
C VAL A 238 9.17 3.91 -5.01
N LEU A 239 9.79 3.95 -3.85
CA LEU A 239 9.42 4.83 -2.74
C LEU A 239 10.62 5.72 -2.38
N ILE A 240 10.41 7.04 -2.37
CA ILE A 240 11.36 8.00 -1.80
C ILE A 240 10.67 8.65 -0.59
N PRO A 241 11.10 8.36 0.65
CA PRO A 241 10.45 8.90 1.83
C PRO A 241 10.35 10.43 1.80
N GLY A 242 9.14 10.97 1.99
CA GLY A 242 8.89 12.40 2.05
C GLY A 242 9.04 13.17 0.74
N ARG A 243 9.17 12.49 -0.41
CA ARG A 243 9.30 13.12 -1.74
C ARG A 243 8.36 12.47 -2.75
N LYS A 244 8.04 13.23 -3.79
CA LYS A 244 7.35 12.69 -4.96
C LYS A 244 8.23 11.65 -5.66
N ALA A 245 7.63 10.56 -6.14
CA ALA A 245 8.32 9.58 -6.97
C ALA A 245 8.80 10.23 -8.29
N PRO A 246 9.99 9.88 -8.79
CA PRO A 246 10.45 10.36 -10.09
C PRO A 246 9.70 9.64 -11.21
N THR A 247 9.43 10.31 -12.31
CA THR A 247 8.96 9.65 -13.54
C THR A 247 10.10 8.84 -14.13
N LEU A 248 9.92 7.52 -14.18
CA LEU A 248 10.93 6.56 -14.68
C LEU A 248 10.51 5.90 -15.99
N VAL A 249 9.22 5.80 -16.25
CA VAL A 249 8.65 5.20 -17.46
C VAL A 249 7.93 6.28 -18.24
N THR A 250 8.50 6.61 -19.41
CA THR A 250 7.94 7.65 -20.29
C THR A 250 6.72 7.14 -21.07
N GLU A 251 5.95 8.05 -21.62
CA GLU A 251 4.82 7.73 -22.49
C GLU A 251 5.24 6.87 -23.69
N GLU A 252 6.40 7.18 -24.29
CA GLU A 252 6.94 6.42 -25.43
C GLU A 252 7.30 4.98 -25.05
N MET A 253 7.81 4.80 -23.84
CA MET A 253 8.07 3.45 -23.31
C MET A 253 6.76 2.67 -23.14
N VAL A 254 5.70 3.28 -22.59
CA VAL A 254 4.39 2.63 -22.46
C VAL A 254 3.79 2.30 -23.83
N LYS A 255 3.89 3.19 -24.82
CA LYS A 255 3.46 2.92 -26.19
C LYS A 255 4.20 1.75 -26.85
N SER A 256 5.41 1.44 -26.39
CA SER A 256 6.21 0.31 -26.90
C SER A 256 5.76 -1.05 -26.32
N MET A 257 4.98 -1.05 -25.24
CA MET A 257 4.45 -2.28 -24.61
C MET A 257 3.41 -2.94 -25.52
N GLN A 258 3.18 -4.22 -25.28
CA GLN A 258 2.18 -4.96 -26.06
C GLN A 258 0.76 -4.65 -25.57
N PRO A 259 -0.24 -4.52 -26.45
CA PRO A 259 -1.62 -4.33 -26.05
C PRO A 259 -2.14 -5.44 -25.10
N GLY A 260 -2.89 -5.03 -24.08
CA GLY A 260 -3.39 -5.92 -23.02
C GLY A 260 -2.35 -6.27 -21.94
N SER A 261 -1.16 -5.65 -21.96
CA SER A 261 -0.24 -5.66 -20.82
C SER A 261 -0.81 -4.84 -19.67
N VAL A 262 -0.32 -5.10 -18.46
CA VAL A 262 -0.83 -4.47 -17.24
C VAL A 262 0.28 -3.72 -16.53
N ILE A 263 0.04 -2.47 -16.18
CA ILE A 263 0.84 -1.66 -15.26
C ILE A 263 0.15 -1.65 -13.90
N VAL A 264 0.91 -1.90 -12.83
CA VAL A 264 0.45 -1.76 -11.44
C VAL A 264 1.42 -0.83 -10.73
N ASP A 265 1.02 0.42 -10.51
CA ASP A 265 1.87 1.38 -9.78
C ASP A 265 1.54 1.43 -8.29
N ILE A 266 2.44 0.86 -7.47
CA ILE A 266 2.35 0.94 -6.00
C ILE A 266 2.68 2.38 -5.52
N ALA A 267 3.45 3.13 -6.31
CA ALA A 267 3.92 4.48 -5.96
C ALA A 267 2.92 5.59 -6.29
N VAL A 268 1.73 5.26 -6.78
CA VAL A 268 0.71 6.24 -7.21
C VAL A 268 0.34 7.25 -6.11
N ASP A 269 0.35 6.84 -4.84
CA ASP A 269 0.14 7.72 -3.67
C ASP A 269 1.17 8.86 -3.59
N GLN A 270 2.33 8.69 -4.21
CA GLN A 270 3.44 9.66 -4.25
C GLN A 270 3.66 10.26 -5.63
N GLY A 271 2.64 10.20 -6.48
CA GLY A 271 2.62 10.79 -7.81
C GLY A 271 3.04 9.85 -8.93
N GLY A 272 3.22 8.55 -8.64
CA GLY A 272 3.49 7.52 -9.62
C GLY A 272 4.87 7.62 -10.31
N ILE A 273 5.29 6.51 -10.94
CA ILE A 273 6.55 6.48 -11.72
C ILE A 273 6.31 6.46 -13.24
N PHE A 274 5.05 6.39 -13.68
CA PHE A 274 4.67 6.32 -15.09
C PHE A 274 4.14 7.67 -15.58
N GLU A 275 4.69 8.21 -16.66
CA GLU A 275 4.25 9.48 -17.28
C GLU A 275 2.79 9.41 -17.76
N THR A 276 2.32 8.22 -18.07
CA THR A 276 0.95 7.97 -18.54
C THR A 276 -0.10 7.97 -17.43
N GLU A 277 0.30 8.05 -16.16
CA GLU A 277 -0.64 8.14 -15.04
C GLU A 277 -1.15 9.56 -14.85
N ASP A 278 -2.27 9.85 -15.48
CA ASP A 278 -2.96 11.15 -15.44
C ASP A 278 -4.05 11.24 -14.37
N ARG A 279 -4.36 10.12 -13.72
CA ARG A 279 -5.41 10.01 -12.69
C ARG A 279 -5.16 8.86 -11.73
N THR A 280 -5.67 8.98 -10.52
CA THR A 280 -5.84 7.86 -9.59
C THR A 280 -7.17 7.16 -9.85
N THR A 281 -7.22 5.86 -9.51
CA THR A 281 -8.42 5.02 -9.60
C THR A 281 -8.93 4.63 -8.22
N THR A 282 -10.01 3.87 -8.13
CA THR A 282 -10.60 3.39 -6.87
C THR A 282 -10.72 1.87 -6.89
N HIS A 283 -10.89 1.25 -5.72
CA HIS A 283 -11.14 -0.21 -5.67
C HIS A 283 -12.39 -0.64 -6.45
N ASP A 284 -13.40 0.24 -6.59
CA ASP A 284 -14.63 -0.04 -7.32
C ASP A 284 -14.44 0.06 -8.85
N ASN A 285 -13.49 0.89 -9.31
CA ASN A 285 -13.10 1.03 -10.71
C ASN A 285 -11.57 1.16 -10.81
N PRO A 286 -10.86 0.02 -10.69
CA PRO A 286 -9.44 0.02 -10.34
C PRO A 286 -8.49 0.25 -11.51
N VAL A 287 -8.96 0.14 -12.76
CA VAL A 287 -8.10 0.27 -13.95
C VAL A 287 -8.68 1.22 -14.98
N TYR A 288 -7.81 1.78 -15.78
CA TYR A 288 -8.13 2.44 -17.04
C TYR A 288 -7.15 1.99 -18.14
N GLU A 289 -7.55 2.10 -19.38
CA GLU A 289 -6.69 1.78 -20.53
C GLU A 289 -6.09 3.05 -21.12
N LYS A 290 -4.80 3.00 -21.43
CA LYS A 290 -4.10 4.05 -22.20
C LYS A 290 -3.06 3.39 -23.11
N TYR A 291 -3.10 3.72 -24.39
CA TYR A 291 -2.24 3.10 -25.43
C TYR A 291 -2.34 1.57 -25.52
N GLY A 292 -3.51 1.00 -25.24
CA GLY A 292 -3.72 -0.44 -25.22
C GLY A 292 -3.19 -1.14 -23.97
N VAL A 293 -2.63 -0.40 -22.98
CA VAL A 293 -2.08 -0.92 -21.73
C VAL A 293 -3.03 -0.59 -20.59
N LEU A 294 -3.34 -1.58 -19.74
CA LEU A 294 -4.16 -1.41 -18.56
C LEU A 294 -3.33 -0.81 -17.42
N HIS A 295 -3.83 0.26 -16.81
CA HIS A 295 -3.17 0.94 -15.68
C HIS A 295 -4.00 0.75 -14.41
N TYR A 296 -3.44 0.05 -13.43
CA TYR A 296 -3.97 0.01 -12.06
C TYR A 296 -3.26 1.07 -11.21
N ALA A 297 -4.01 2.09 -10.82
CA ALA A 297 -3.52 3.28 -10.12
C ALA A 297 -4.37 3.59 -8.88
N VAL A 298 -4.64 2.57 -8.05
CA VAL A 298 -5.45 2.72 -6.83
C VAL A 298 -4.57 3.17 -5.67
N PRO A 299 -4.76 4.39 -5.14
CA PRO A 299 -4.12 4.80 -3.91
C PRO A 299 -4.56 3.91 -2.74
N ASN A 300 -3.64 3.65 -1.79
CA ASN A 300 -3.97 2.80 -0.65
C ASN A 300 -4.36 1.35 -1.06
N MET A 301 -3.73 0.83 -2.10
CA MET A 301 -3.90 -0.57 -2.53
C MET A 301 -3.92 -1.58 -1.36
N PRO A 302 -3.09 -1.46 -0.28
CA PRO A 302 -3.15 -2.36 0.88
C PRO A 302 -4.49 -2.35 1.63
N GLY A 303 -5.33 -1.33 1.44
CA GLY A 303 -6.67 -1.25 2.06
C GLY A 303 -7.62 -2.36 1.62
N ALA A 304 -7.33 -3.03 0.51
CA ALA A 304 -8.08 -4.20 0.07
C ALA A 304 -7.86 -5.45 0.95
N VAL A 305 -6.87 -5.42 1.85
CA VAL A 305 -6.52 -6.52 2.75
C VAL A 305 -6.75 -6.05 4.18
N ALA A 306 -7.77 -6.60 4.83
CA ALA A 306 -8.19 -6.24 6.18
C ALA A 306 -7.46 -7.05 7.26
#